data_a5b6d2e98a811100fa855fa6df4764cc
#
_entry.id   a5b6d2e98a811100fa855fa6df4764cc
#
_cell.length_a   1.000
_cell.length_b   1.000
_cell.length_c   1.000
_cell.angle_alpha   90.00
_cell.angle_beta   90.00
_cell.angle_gamma   90.00
#
_symmetry.space_group_name_H-M   'P 1'
#
loop_
_entity.id
_entity.type
_entity.pdbx_description
1 polymer ?
#
loop_
_entity_poly.entity_id
_entity_poly.type
_entity_poly.pdbx_seq_one_letter_code
_entity_poly.pdbx_strand_id
1 'polypeptide(L)'
;LRGHEGPIADGVQAVVKRVREAVPALVGTLGGILGQGATVLVILLFLLVEQGRSEPQRDPGAPEPIGVTVREKVKRYISVKVLTSVVTGVAVGLSLWAIGAPTPVLLGLLTFLLNFIPTIGSVIALALPFPLLLAAEADIVTIALALALPGAIQFVGGQIWENKLLGDAFDLRASVVLLALVFWGKVWGIIGMLLAKGLVQVIVEHP
;
A
#
# COMPACT_ATOMS: atom_id res chain seq x y z
N LEU A 1 35.79 23.44 -28.91
CA LEU A 1 35.61 23.50 -27.46
C LEU A 1 34.63 22.40 -27.06
N ARG A 2 35.10 21.13 -26.94
CA ARG A 2 34.36 20.03 -26.32
C ARG A 2 34.63 20.12 -24.83
N GLY A 3 33.60 20.52 -24.06
CA GLY A 3 33.67 20.66 -22.62
C GLY A 3 33.99 19.33 -21.96
N HIS A 4 34.85 19.34 -20.97
CA HIS A 4 35.08 18.31 -20.00
C HIS A 4 33.75 17.99 -19.26
N GLU A 5 33.04 16.99 -19.71
CA GLU A 5 32.05 16.35 -18.85
C GLU A 5 32.84 15.63 -17.77
N GLY A 6 32.83 16.21 -16.58
CA GLY A 6 33.66 15.74 -15.47
C GLY A 6 33.23 14.35 -14.96
N PRO A 7 34.07 13.67 -14.17
CA PRO A 7 33.83 12.30 -13.67
C PRO A 7 32.48 12.11 -12.95
N ILE A 8 31.82 13.18 -12.55
CA ILE A 8 30.48 13.19 -11.96
C ILE A 8 29.41 12.92 -13.04
N ALA A 9 29.55 13.53 -14.24
CA ALA A 9 28.60 13.33 -15.34
C ALA A 9 28.66 11.88 -15.86
N ASP A 10 29.85 11.31 -15.98
CA ASP A 10 30.04 9.92 -16.38
C ASP A 10 29.43 8.96 -15.33
N GLY A 11 29.59 9.27 -14.05
CA GLY A 11 29.00 8.51 -12.95
C GLY A 11 27.46 8.54 -12.98
N VAL A 12 26.88 9.72 -13.22
CA VAL A 12 25.41 9.89 -13.33
C VAL A 12 24.89 9.13 -14.54
N GLN A 13 25.54 9.23 -15.70
CA GLN A 13 25.13 8.50 -16.91
C GLN A 13 25.21 6.98 -16.72
N ALA A 14 26.23 6.48 -16.04
CA ALA A 14 26.35 5.05 -15.70
C ALA A 14 25.22 4.58 -14.81
N VAL A 15 24.80 5.38 -13.82
CA VAL A 15 23.65 5.07 -12.94
C VAL A 15 22.36 5.08 -13.73
N VAL A 16 22.11 6.11 -14.55
CA VAL A 16 20.90 6.20 -15.40
C VAL A 16 20.80 5.01 -16.34
N LYS A 17 21.91 4.60 -16.97
CA LYS A 17 21.96 3.42 -17.84
C LYS A 17 21.59 2.14 -17.07
N ARG A 18 22.16 1.91 -15.90
CA ARG A 18 21.84 0.74 -15.05
C ARG A 18 20.36 0.73 -14.62
N VAL A 19 19.84 1.88 -14.26
CA VAL A 19 18.42 2.02 -13.90
C VAL A 19 17.54 1.69 -15.11
N ARG A 20 17.86 2.23 -16.29
CA ARG A 20 17.11 1.96 -17.53
C ARG A 20 17.12 0.47 -17.90
N GLU A 21 18.25 -0.21 -17.74
CA GLU A 21 18.38 -1.66 -17.97
C GLU A 21 17.58 -2.49 -16.95
N ALA A 22 17.40 -1.99 -15.72
CA ALA A 22 16.63 -2.65 -14.67
C ALA A 22 15.09 -2.42 -14.79
N VAL A 23 14.66 -1.37 -15.50
CA VAL A 23 13.22 -1.04 -15.64
C VAL A 23 12.36 -2.20 -16.16
N PRO A 24 12.74 -2.98 -17.18
CA PRO A 24 11.92 -4.10 -17.65
C PRO A 24 11.72 -5.18 -16.57
N ALA A 25 12.78 -5.47 -15.80
CA ALA A 25 12.70 -6.42 -14.67
C ALA A 25 11.80 -5.88 -13.55
N LEU A 26 11.91 -4.58 -13.24
CA LEU A 26 11.01 -3.91 -12.29
C LEU A 26 9.56 -3.99 -12.75
N VAL A 27 9.28 -3.68 -14.01
CA VAL A 27 7.91 -3.74 -14.56
C VAL A 27 7.36 -5.16 -14.50
N GLY A 28 8.16 -6.18 -14.79
CA GLY A 28 7.78 -7.58 -14.65
C GLY A 28 7.45 -7.97 -13.21
N THR A 29 8.29 -7.55 -12.26
CA THR A 29 8.06 -7.79 -10.83
C THR A 29 6.79 -7.08 -10.34
N LEU A 30 6.61 -5.82 -10.75
CA LEU A 30 5.42 -5.04 -10.43
C LEU A 30 4.15 -5.66 -11.01
N GLY A 31 4.21 -6.19 -12.23
CA GLY A 31 3.12 -6.95 -12.86
C GLY A 31 2.75 -8.21 -12.06
N GLY A 32 3.74 -8.92 -11.53
CA GLY A 32 3.53 -10.05 -10.62
C GLY A 32 2.83 -9.65 -9.32
N ILE A 33 3.28 -8.55 -8.68
CA ILE A 33 2.66 -8.00 -7.48
C ILE A 33 1.21 -7.58 -7.76
N LEU A 34 0.96 -6.93 -8.90
CA LEU A 34 -0.39 -6.54 -9.32
C LEU A 34 -1.30 -7.76 -9.49
N GLY A 35 -0.83 -8.81 -10.15
CA GLY A 35 -1.61 -10.04 -10.38
C GLY A 35 -1.97 -10.74 -9.07
N GLN A 36 -1.01 -10.90 -8.17
CA GLN A 36 -1.25 -11.51 -6.86
C GLN A 36 -2.13 -10.61 -5.97
N GLY A 37 -1.85 -9.30 -5.95
CA GLY A 37 -2.63 -8.33 -5.19
C GLY A 37 -4.08 -8.24 -5.66
N ALA A 38 -4.32 -8.26 -6.97
CA ALA A 38 -5.66 -8.29 -7.56
C ALA A 38 -6.43 -9.55 -7.15
N THR A 39 -5.78 -10.72 -7.15
CA THR A 39 -6.39 -11.98 -6.70
C THR A 39 -6.82 -11.90 -5.24
N VAL A 40 -5.94 -11.40 -4.36
CA VAL A 40 -6.25 -11.20 -2.93
C VAL A 40 -7.41 -10.23 -2.76
N LEU A 41 -7.40 -9.12 -3.52
CA LEU A 41 -8.48 -8.13 -3.47
C LEU A 41 -9.83 -8.72 -3.87
N VAL A 42 -9.87 -9.51 -4.96
CA VAL A 42 -11.09 -10.19 -5.41
C VAL A 42 -11.61 -11.13 -4.32
N ILE A 43 -10.73 -11.91 -3.69
CA ILE A 43 -11.11 -12.79 -2.57
C ILE A 43 -11.67 -11.98 -1.39
N LEU A 44 -10.99 -10.88 -1.01
CA LEU A 44 -11.46 -10.02 0.08
C LEU A 44 -12.82 -9.37 -0.23
N LEU A 45 -13.02 -8.88 -1.46
CA LEU A 45 -14.29 -8.32 -1.89
C LEU A 45 -15.39 -9.38 -1.89
N PHE A 46 -15.09 -10.61 -2.36
CA PHE A 46 -16.03 -11.71 -2.34
C PHE A 46 -16.44 -12.07 -0.90
N LEU A 47 -15.48 -12.17 0.01
CA LEU A 47 -15.74 -12.41 1.43
C LEU A 47 -16.59 -11.29 2.06
N LEU A 48 -16.35 -10.03 1.69
CA LEU A 48 -17.17 -8.90 2.17
C LEU A 48 -18.61 -8.98 1.67
N VAL A 49 -18.81 -9.33 0.40
CA VAL A 49 -20.15 -9.46 -0.20
C VAL A 49 -20.89 -10.66 0.39
N GLU A 50 -20.23 -11.80 0.54
CA GLU A 50 -20.81 -13.02 1.11
C GLU A 50 -21.22 -12.83 2.56
N GLN A 51 -20.41 -12.14 3.35
CA GLN A 51 -20.71 -11.82 4.74
C GLN A 51 -21.92 -10.87 4.89
N GLY A 52 -22.20 -10.05 3.88
CA GLY A 52 -23.40 -9.18 3.85
C GLY A 52 -24.72 -9.97 3.74
N ARG A 53 -24.65 -11.23 3.30
CA ARG A 53 -25.85 -12.09 3.08
C ARG A 53 -26.21 -12.99 4.27
N SER A 54 -25.33 -13.14 5.25
CA SER A 54 -25.55 -14.00 6.41
C SER A 54 -25.63 -13.16 7.68
N GLU A 55 -26.77 -12.52 7.93
CA GLU A 55 -27.07 -12.01 9.27
C GLU A 55 -27.42 -13.20 10.17
N PRO A 56 -26.68 -13.45 11.27
CA PRO A 56 -27.11 -14.39 12.27
C PRO A 56 -28.41 -13.86 12.90
N GLN A 57 -29.44 -14.69 13.00
CA GLN A 57 -30.67 -14.40 13.71
C GLN A 57 -30.30 -14.03 15.16
N ARG A 58 -30.44 -12.75 15.51
CA ARG A 58 -30.16 -12.22 16.85
C ARG A 58 -31.21 -12.73 17.82
N ASP A 59 -30.77 -13.49 18.80
CA ASP A 59 -31.59 -13.81 19.98
C ASP A 59 -31.41 -12.64 20.98
N PRO A 60 -32.45 -11.84 21.28
CA PRO A 60 -32.31 -10.60 22.06
C PRO A 60 -31.81 -10.74 23.48
N GLY A 61 -31.66 -11.98 24.00
CA GLY A 61 -31.27 -12.26 25.38
C GLY A 61 -29.96 -13.03 25.57
N ALA A 62 -29.27 -13.41 24.49
CA ALA A 62 -28.02 -14.18 24.62
C ALA A 62 -26.80 -13.23 24.70
N PRO A 63 -25.78 -13.54 25.55
CA PRO A 63 -24.51 -12.78 25.51
C PRO A 63 -23.90 -12.88 24.14
N GLU A 64 -23.37 -11.72 23.62
CA GLU A 64 -22.79 -11.66 22.29
C GLU A 64 -21.68 -12.69 22.14
N PRO A 65 -21.77 -13.63 21.19
CA PRO A 65 -20.69 -14.58 20.97
C PRO A 65 -19.47 -13.81 20.42
N ILE A 66 -18.29 -14.09 21.00
CA ILE A 66 -17.00 -13.46 20.66
C ILE A 66 -16.77 -13.41 19.14
N GLY A 67 -17.23 -14.43 18.41
CA GLY A 67 -17.13 -14.49 16.95
C GLY A 67 -17.90 -13.40 16.19
N VAL A 68 -18.97 -12.83 16.74
CA VAL A 68 -19.74 -11.74 16.08
C VAL A 68 -18.99 -10.43 16.20
N THR A 69 -18.44 -10.13 17.38
CA THR A 69 -17.64 -8.92 17.61
C THR A 69 -16.37 -8.91 16.76
N VAL A 70 -15.67 -10.04 16.68
CA VAL A 70 -14.48 -10.21 15.83
C VAL A 70 -14.83 -9.97 14.35
N ARG A 71 -15.91 -10.57 13.87
CA ARG A 71 -16.38 -10.44 12.48
C ARG A 71 -16.69 -8.98 12.12
N GLU A 72 -17.38 -8.25 12.97
CA GLU A 72 -17.72 -6.85 12.75
C GLU A 72 -16.47 -5.96 12.70
N LYS A 73 -15.51 -6.17 13.60
CA LYS A 73 -14.23 -5.47 13.62
C LYS A 73 -13.42 -5.72 12.35
N VAL A 74 -13.29 -6.98 11.93
CA VAL A 74 -12.58 -7.36 10.70
C VAL A 74 -13.25 -6.75 9.48
N LYS A 75 -14.58 -6.81 9.37
CA LYS A 75 -15.34 -6.20 8.29
C LYS A 75 -15.09 -4.69 8.22
N ARG A 76 -15.17 -3.99 9.36
CA ARG A 76 -14.90 -2.55 9.44
C ARG A 76 -13.48 -2.24 9.01
N TYR A 77 -12.48 -2.99 9.52
CA TYR A 77 -11.08 -2.82 9.14
C TYR A 77 -10.88 -2.96 7.63
N ILE A 78 -11.37 -4.05 7.02
CA ILE A 78 -11.21 -4.29 5.57
C ILE A 78 -11.92 -3.19 4.77
N SER A 79 -13.14 -2.80 5.15
CA SER A 79 -13.89 -1.75 4.45
C SER A 79 -13.18 -0.41 4.48
N VAL A 80 -12.66 0.00 5.65
CA VAL A 80 -11.88 1.23 5.79
C VAL A 80 -10.60 1.12 4.98
N LYS A 81 -9.92 -0.02 5.03
CA LYS A 81 -8.66 -0.25 4.31
C LYS A 81 -8.83 -0.19 2.80
N VAL A 82 -9.87 -0.80 2.26
CA VAL A 82 -10.22 -0.72 0.83
C VAL A 82 -10.50 0.75 0.44
N LEU A 83 -11.34 1.43 1.21
CA LEU A 83 -11.69 2.83 0.93
C LEU A 83 -10.47 3.74 0.95
N THR A 84 -9.67 3.70 1.99
CA THR A 84 -8.46 4.53 2.12
C THR A 84 -7.43 4.21 1.03
N SER A 85 -7.28 2.93 0.67
CA SER A 85 -6.38 2.52 -0.40
C SER A 85 -6.82 3.03 -1.77
N VAL A 86 -8.14 2.97 -2.08
CA VAL A 86 -8.70 3.52 -3.33
C VAL A 86 -8.45 5.02 -3.39
N VAL A 87 -8.81 5.76 -2.34
CA VAL A 87 -8.63 7.22 -2.29
C VAL A 87 -7.15 7.59 -2.44
N THR A 88 -6.27 6.93 -1.71
CA THR A 88 -4.82 7.19 -1.78
C THR A 88 -4.25 6.84 -3.16
N GLY A 89 -4.60 5.68 -3.72
CA GLY A 89 -4.13 5.26 -5.04
C GLY A 89 -4.57 6.19 -6.16
N VAL A 90 -5.84 6.63 -6.14
CA VAL A 90 -6.38 7.60 -7.10
C VAL A 90 -5.70 8.96 -6.93
N ALA A 91 -5.56 9.46 -5.71
CA ALA A 91 -4.94 10.76 -5.44
C ALA A 91 -3.46 10.78 -5.87
N VAL A 92 -2.70 9.70 -5.60
CA VAL A 92 -1.32 9.55 -6.05
C VAL A 92 -1.26 9.45 -7.58
N GLY A 93 -2.10 8.65 -8.21
CA GLY A 93 -2.15 8.55 -9.67
C GLY A 93 -2.44 9.90 -10.34
N LEU A 94 -3.41 10.65 -9.83
CA LEU A 94 -3.75 12.00 -10.33
C LEU A 94 -2.62 13.00 -10.10
N SER A 95 -1.96 12.98 -8.94
CA SER A 95 -0.83 13.87 -8.66
C SER A 95 0.35 13.60 -9.60
N LEU A 96 0.67 12.34 -9.86
CA LEU A 96 1.72 11.95 -10.80
C LEU A 96 1.35 12.28 -12.25
N TRP A 97 0.08 12.13 -12.61
CA TRP A 97 -0.41 12.55 -13.93
C TRP A 97 -0.28 14.06 -14.14
N ALA A 98 -0.62 14.86 -13.13
CA ALA A 98 -0.57 16.32 -13.19
C ALA A 98 0.86 16.88 -13.40
N ILE A 99 1.88 16.18 -12.89
CA ILE A 99 3.29 16.56 -13.07
C ILE A 99 3.95 15.91 -14.30
N GLY A 100 3.18 15.17 -15.11
CA GLY A 100 3.70 14.52 -16.32
C GLY A 100 4.60 13.31 -16.07
N ALA A 101 4.50 12.67 -14.89
CA ALA A 101 5.29 11.48 -14.59
C ALA A 101 4.95 10.31 -15.53
N PRO A 102 5.90 9.41 -15.84
CA PRO A 102 5.63 8.24 -16.67
C PRO A 102 4.70 7.26 -15.94
N THR A 103 3.79 6.64 -16.68
CA THR A 103 2.90 5.57 -16.20
C THR A 103 2.11 5.90 -14.91
N PRO A 104 1.43 7.06 -14.79
CA PRO A 104 0.82 7.50 -13.54
C PRO A 104 -0.31 6.57 -13.07
N VAL A 105 -1.07 5.98 -13.99
CA VAL A 105 -2.14 5.02 -13.69
C VAL A 105 -1.57 3.74 -13.06
N LEU A 106 -0.46 3.24 -13.61
CA LEU A 106 0.22 2.06 -13.08
C LEU A 106 0.74 2.32 -11.66
N LEU A 107 1.37 3.48 -11.44
CA LEU A 107 1.90 3.87 -10.14
C LEU A 107 0.78 4.09 -9.10
N GLY A 108 -0.34 4.69 -9.51
CA GLY A 108 -1.52 4.83 -8.67
C GLY A 108 -2.14 3.48 -8.28
N LEU A 109 -2.24 2.54 -9.22
CA LEU A 109 -2.74 1.19 -8.97
C LEU A 109 -1.80 0.39 -8.07
N LEU A 110 -0.48 0.52 -8.27
CA LEU A 110 0.51 -0.08 -7.37
C LEU A 110 0.43 0.51 -5.97
N THR A 111 0.29 1.83 -5.86
CA THR A 111 0.09 2.50 -4.57
C THR A 111 -1.17 1.97 -3.88
N PHE A 112 -2.29 1.82 -4.60
CA PHE A 112 -3.50 1.23 -4.07
C PHE A 112 -3.26 -0.17 -3.49
N LEU A 113 -2.60 -1.07 -4.23
CA LEU A 113 -2.32 -2.43 -3.77
C LEU A 113 -1.32 -2.47 -2.62
N LEU A 114 -0.23 -1.71 -2.73
CA LEU A 114 0.80 -1.65 -1.69
C LEU A 114 0.27 -1.05 -0.39
N ASN A 115 -0.70 -0.13 -0.47
CA ASN A 115 -1.28 0.50 0.71
C ASN A 115 -2.00 -0.49 1.64
N PHE A 116 -2.33 -1.69 1.16
CA PHE A 116 -2.83 -2.76 2.03
C PHE A 116 -1.76 -3.29 2.99
N ILE A 117 -0.47 -3.23 2.64
CA ILE A 117 0.63 -3.66 3.50
C ILE A 117 1.02 -2.49 4.42
N PRO A 118 0.74 -2.59 5.73
CA PRO A 118 1.01 -1.49 6.65
C PRO A 118 2.49 -1.08 6.63
N THR A 119 2.76 0.23 6.61
CA THR A 119 4.09 0.85 6.70
C THR A 119 5.03 0.53 5.52
N ILE A 120 5.26 -0.76 5.23
CA ILE A 120 6.16 -1.19 4.15
C ILE A 120 5.61 -0.77 2.79
N GLY A 121 4.30 -0.94 2.59
CA GLY A 121 3.64 -0.63 1.32
C GLY A 121 3.77 0.84 0.92
N SER A 122 3.56 1.75 1.85
CA SER A 122 3.68 3.19 1.60
C SER A 122 5.12 3.62 1.27
N VAL A 123 6.12 3.04 1.95
CA VAL A 123 7.54 3.32 1.66
C VAL A 123 7.92 2.83 0.25
N ILE A 124 7.52 1.62 -0.11
CA ILE A 124 7.78 1.08 -1.45
C ILE A 124 7.05 1.91 -2.50
N ALA A 125 5.78 2.23 -2.29
CA ALA A 125 4.97 3.02 -3.23
C ALA A 125 5.58 4.42 -3.46
N LEU A 126 6.17 5.03 -2.44
CA LEU A 126 6.86 6.32 -2.55
C LEU A 126 8.18 6.20 -3.35
N ALA A 127 8.89 5.07 -3.22
CA ALA A 127 10.14 4.86 -3.92
C ALA A 127 9.97 4.49 -5.41
N LEU A 128 8.81 3.92 -5.80
CA LEU A 128 8.55 3.41 -7.15
C LEU A 128 8.68 4.44 -8.28
N PRO A 129 8.21 5.69 -8.16
CA PRO A 129 8.35 6.68 -9.23
C PRO A 129 9.80 7.02 -9.54
N PHE A 130 10.69 6.95 -8.54
CA PHE A 130 12.06 7.43 -8.65
C PHE A 130 12.89 6.77 -9.80
N PRO A 131 13.00 5.42 -9.90
CA PRO A 131 13.74 4.81 -10.99
C PRO A 131 13.11 5.07 -12.36
N LEU A 132 11.79 5.21 -12.45
CA LEU A 132 11.09 5.49 -13.69
C LEU A 132 11.36 6.93 -14.18
N LEU A 133 11.37 7.89 -13.26
CA LEU A 133 11.69 9.29 -13.53
C LEU A 133 13.15 9.48 -13.96
N LEU A 134 14.08 8.77 -13.30
CA LEU A 134 15.48 8.75 -13.71
C LEU A 134 15.65 8.17 -15.12
N ALA A 135 14.96 7.06 -15.43
CA ALA A 135 15.00 6.48 -16.77
C ALA A 135 14.37 7.36 -17.85
N ALA A 136 13.40 8.20 -17.49
CA ALA A 136 12.76 9.18 -18.34
C ALA A 136 13.53 10.50 -18.45
N GLU A 137 14.70 10.62 -17.79
CA GLU A 137 15.52 11.85 -17.75
C GLU A 137 14.72 13.08 -17.28
N ALA A 138 13.81 12.86 -16.29
CA ALA A 138 12.99 13.91 -15.74
C ALA A 138 13.85 14.97 -15.02
N ASP A 139 13.42 16.21 -15.08
CA ASP A 139 14.07 17.32 -14.38
C ASP A 139 13.94 17.17 -12.85
N ILE A 140 14.83 17.85 -12.14
CA ILE A 140 14.91 17.75 -10.67
C ILE A 140 13.61 18.21 -9.97
N VAL A 141 12.88 19.14 -10.56
CA VAL A 141 11.63 19.66 -10.02
C VAL A 141 10.55 18.59 -10.11
N THR A 142 10.43 17.91 -11.25
CA THR A 142 9.51 16.79 -11.45
C THR A 142 9.81 15.65 -10.49
N ILE A 143 11.08 15.31 -10.30
CA ILE A 143 11.49 14.28 -9.31
C ILE A 143 11.11 14.70 -7.89
N ALA A 144 11.39 15.94 -7.49
CA ALA A 144 11.04 16.45 -6.17
C ALA A 144 9.52 16.44 -5.92
N LEU A 145 8.73 16.87 -6.89
CA LEU A 145 7.27 16.86 -6.80
C LEU A 145 6.70 15.45 -6.78
N ALA A 146 7.28 14.52 -7.54
CA ALA A 146 6.86 13.11 -7.57
C ALA A 146 7.16 12.36 -6.26
N LEU A 147 8.03 12.88 -5.41
CA LEU A 147 8.25 12.38 -4.05
C LEU A 147 7.38 13.13 -3.03
N ALA A 148 7.33 14.47 -3.13
CA ALA A 148 6.65 15.31 -2.17
C ALA A 148 5.12 15.12 -2.19
N LEU A 149 4.50 15.13 -3.38
CA LEU A 149 3.05 15.02 -3.51
C LEU A 149 2.52 13.64 -3.08
N PRO A 150 3.02 12.51 -3.62
CA PRO A 150 2.62 11.19 -3.12
C PRO A 150 2.96 10.98 -1.64
N GLY A 151 4.09 11.51 -1.16
CA GLY A 151 4.48 11.44 0.24
C GLY A 151 3.48 12.15 1.15
N ALA A 152 3.07 13.37 0.82
CA ALA A 152 2.06 14.11 1.55
C ALA A 152 0.69 13.40 1.52
N ILE A 153 0.26 12.89 0.36
CA ILE A 153 -0.99 12.14 0.20
C ILE A 153 -0.98 10.89 1.06
N GLN A 154 0.11 10.10 1.05
CA GLN A 154 0.23 8.89 1.85
C GLN A 154 0.31 9.18 3.35
N PHE A 155 0.98 10.27 3.75
CA PHE A 155 1.02 10.69 5.16
C PHE A 155 -0.38 11.05 5.65
N VAL A 156 -1.11 11.89 4.92
CA VAL A 156 -2.48 12.29 5.29
C VAL A 156 -3.44 11.10 5.23
N GLY A 157 -3.41 10.31 4.16
CA GLY A 157 -4.30 9.16 3.96
C GLY A 157 -4.02 8.03 4.95
N GLY A 158 -2.76 7.62 5.09
CA GLY A 158 -2.37 6.48 5.89
C GLY A 158 -2.24 6.77 7.39
N GLN A 159 -1.71 7.94 7.76
CA GLN A 159 -1.44 8.24 9.17
C GLN A 159 -2.59 8.99 9.85
N ILE A 160 -3.25 9.91 9.14
CA ILE A 160 -4.27 10.75 9.76
C ILE A 160 -5.67 10.16 9.52
N TRP A 161 -6.00 9.91 8.27
CA TRP A 161 -7.37 9.53 7.90
C TRP A 161 -7.70 8.09 8.25
N GLU A 162 -6.81 7.15 7.94
CA GLU A 162 -6.99 5.75 8.27
C GLU A 162 -7.16 5.56 9.79
N ASN A 163 -6.29 6.20 10.60
CA ASN A 163 -6.38 6.10 12.07
C ASN A 163 -7.68 6.73 12.61
N LYS A 164 -8.12 7.87 12.07
CA LYS A 164 -9.41 8.47 12.47
C LYS A 164 -10.62 7.60 12.12
N LEU A 165 -10.62 6.94 10.97
CA LEU A 165 -11.71 6.07 10.53
C LEU A 165 -11.77 4.76 11.33
N LEU A 166 -10.61 4.23 11.71
CA LEU A 166 -10.50 3.02 12.52
C LEU A 166 -10.79 3.29 14.01
N GLY A 167 -10.46 4.50 14.50
CA GLY A 167 -10.59 4.89 15.91
C GLY A 167 -9.47 4.33 16.79
N ASP A 168 -9.51 4.68 18.08
CA ASP A 168 -8.47 4.34 19.06
C ASP A 168 -8.30 2.83 19.30
N ALA A 169 -9.34 2.05 18.99
CA ALA A 169 -9.32 0.60 19.12
C ALA A 169 -8.27 -0.09 18.22
N PHE A 170 -7.70 0.63 17.24
CA PHE A 170 -6.73 0.09 16.28
C PHE A 170 -5.32 0.67 16.45
N ASP A 171 -5.03 1.32 17.58
CA ASP A 171 -3.72 1.90 17.87
C ASP A 171 -2.75 0.86 18.47
N LEU A 172 -2.17 0.04 17.60
CA LEU A 172 -1.16 -0.96 17.97
C LEU A 172 0.24 -0.36 17.90
N ARG A 173 1.12 -0.77 18.84
CA ARG A 173 2.53 -0.38 18.78
C ARG A 173 3.16 -0.83 17.46
N ALA A 174 3.88 0.06 16.80
CA ALA A 174 4.51 -0.22 15.50
C ALA A 174 5.36 -1.50 15.49
N SER A 175 6.06 -1.80 16.60
CA SER A 175 6.86 -3.01 16.77
C SER A 175 6.02 -4.29 16.70
N VAL A 176 4.82 -4.29 17.29
CA VAL A 176 3.90 -5.44 17.26
C VAL A 176 3.38 -5.66 15.84
N VAL A 177 3.03 -4.58 15.15
CA VAL A 177 2.58 -4.64 13.74
C VAL A 177 3.69 -5.18 12.82
N LEU A 178 4.94 -4.70 12.99
CA LEU A 178 6.07 -5.19 12.20
C LEU A 178 6.37 -6.67 12.46
N LEU A 179 6.33 -7.10 13.71
CA LEU A 179 6.56 -8.49 14.09
C LEU A 179 5.46 -9.40 13.51
N ALA A 180 4.21 -8.98 13.57
CA ALA A 180 3.09 -9.66 12.95
C ALA A 180 3.24 -9.73 11.41
N LEU A 181 3.66 -8.64 10.77
CA LEU A 181 3.92 -8.61 9.32
C LEU A 181 4.95 -9.66 8.91
N VAL A 182 6.08 -9.74 9.65
CA VAL A 182 7.13 -10.72 9.37
C VAL A 182 6.64 -12.14 9.61
N PHE A 183 5.95 -12.38 10.73
CA PHE A 183 5.43 -13.71 11.08
C PHE A 183 4.37 -14.19 10.07
N TRP A 184 3.30 -13.42 9.88
CA TRP A 184 2.22 -13.78 8.97
C TRP A 184 2.63 -13.75 7.50
N GLY A 185 3.59 -12.87 7.16
CA GLY A 185 4.21 -12.84 5.85
C GLY A 185 4.97 -14.11 5.52
N LYS A 186 5.63 -14.71 6.51
CA LYS A 186 6.31 -16.01 6.36
C LYS A 186 5.33 -17.20 6.28
N VAL A 187 4.22 -17.13 7.02
CA VAL A 187 3.24 -18.21 7.07
C VAL A 187 2.33 -18.23 5.83
N TRP A 188 1.80 -17.08 5.45
CA TRP A 188 0.78 -16.95 4.39
C TRP A 188 1.18 -15.99 3.26
N GLY A 189 2.44 -15.55 3.20
CA GLY A 189 2.91 -14.63 2.16
C GLY A 189 2.21 -13.28 2.22
N ILE A 190 1.90 -12.72 1.06
CA ILE A 190 1.25 -11.39 0.93
C ILE A 190 -0.10 -11.36 1.66
N ILE A 191 -0.88 -12.42 1.60
CA ILE A 191 -2.18 -12.52 2.30
C ILE A 191 -2.01 -12.35 3.80
N GLY A 192 -0.99 -13.01 4.39
CA GLY A 192 -0.66 -12.88 5.80
C GLY A 192 -0.27 -11.45 6.19
N MET A 193 0.52 -10.78 5.34
CA MET A 193 0.89 -9.37 5.58
C MET A 193 -0.31 -8.43 5.54
N LEU A 194 -1.26 -8.65 4.63
CA LEU A 194 -2.47 -7.84 4.52
C LEU A 194 -3.35 -7.94 5.77
N LEU A 195 -3.46 -9.13 6.33
CA LEU A 195 -4.30 -9.41 7.49
C LEU A 195 -3.57 -9.21 8.82
N ALA A 196 -2.24 -9.03 8.82
CA ALA A 196 -1.40 -9.00 10.02
C ALA A 196 -1.90 -8.00 11.07
N LYS A 197 -2.23 -6.77 10.67
CA LYS A 197 -2.73 -5.75 11.59
C LYS A 197 -4.09 -6.14 12.19
N GLY A 198 -5.01 -6.64 11.38
CA GLY A 198 -6.34 -7.07 11.83
C GLY A 198 -6.30 -8.30 12.76
N LEU A 199 -5.45 -9.29 12.43
CA LEU A 199 -5.29 -10.51 13.24
C LEU A 199 -4.68 -10.23 14.63
N VAL A 200 -3.63 -9.40 14.67
CA VAL A 200 -2.99 -9.02 15.94
C VAL A 200 -3.95 -8.29 16.85
N GLN A 201 -4.77 -7.42 16.30
CA GLN A 201 -5.76 -6.68 17.07
C GLN A 201 -6.77 -7.60 17.75
N VAL A 202 -7.28 -8.59 17.01
CA VAL A 202 -8.19 -9.59 17.55
C VAL A 202 -7.54 -10.37 18.69
N ILE A 203 -6.24 -10.72 18.56
CA ILE A 203 -5.50 -11.48 19.57
C ILE A 203 -5.20 -10.65 20.83
N VAL A 204 -4.86 -9.36 20.66
CA VAL A 204 -4.44 -8.50 21.79
C VAL A 204 -5.63 -8.03 22.62
N GLU A 205 -6.81 -7.87 22.04
CA GLU A 205 -8.02 -7.44 22.76
C GLU A 205 -8.76 -8.55 23.52
N HIS A 206 -8.38 -9.83 23.28
CA HIS A 206 -8.95 -10.98 23.98
C HIS A 206 -7.83 -11.82 24.62
N PRO A 207 -7.27 -11.38 25.79
CA PRO A 207 -6.35 -12.20 26.56
C PRO A 207 -7.07 -13.40 27.24
#